data_f0518961a4b89660aac5f81d7161b77d
#
_entry.id   f0518961a4b89660aac5f81d7161b77d
#
_cell.length_a   1.000
_cell.length_b   1.000
_cell.length_c   1.000
_cell.angle_alpha   90.00
_cell.angle_beta   90.00
_cell.angle_gamma   90.00
#
_symmetry.space_group_name_H-M   'P 1'
#
loop_
_entity.id
_entity.type
_entity.pdbx_description
1 polymer ?
#
loop_
_entity_poly.entity_id
_entity_poly.type
_entity_poly.pdbx_seq_one_letter_code
_entity_poly.pdbx_strand_id
1 'polypeptide(L)'
;RLGSLSIKKNPILSSNEGYKQRNAILLFPTNGVGFGHFTRMMALAKAIRKESKDTEIVFFTTMPTLHLLSEEGFIGYHMPGRYKYDSMEPKIWNTLCEEMLNLILLQHSPSHFIFDGAYPYRGMLNAISNWDSRLTKIWLKRGSIKQGVKKLPVDSYGFFDAILRPGDSVKTNFSDEVDNGVIL
;
A
#
# COMPACT_ATOMS: atom_id res chain seq x y z
N ARG A 1 32.62 10.07 -2.75
CA ARG A 1 31.73 10.31 -3.91
C ARG A 1 30.89 9.06 -4.10
N LEU A 2 29.68 9.06 -3.60
CA LEU A 2 28.69 8.04 -3.90
C LEU A 2 28.24 8.28 -5.34
N GLY A 3 28.62 7.37 -6.24
CA GLY A 3 28.18 7.39 -7.61
C GLY A 3 26.65 7.30 -7.64
N SER A 4 26.01 8.17 -8.43
CA SER A 4 24.59 8.06 -8.72
C SER A 4 24.36 6.70 -9.37
N LEU A 5 23.66 5.79 -8.66
CA LEU A 5 23.12 4.58 -9.26
C LEU A 5 22.06 5.03 -10.28
N SER A 6 22.47 5.10 -11.53
CA SER A 6 21.54 5.21 -12.65
C SER A 6 20.75 3.92 -12.67
N ILE A 7 19.52 3.96 -12.15
CA ILE A 7 18.57 2.87 -12.27
C ILE A 7 18.23 2.78 -13.76
N LYS A 8 18.79 1.80 -14.44
CA LYS A 8 18.34 1.46 -15.79
C LYS A 8 16.84 1.15 -15.66
N LYS A 9 16.00 1.94 -16.32
CA LYS A 9 14.56 1.64 -16.42
C LYS A 9 14.45 0.21 -16.90
N ASN A 10 13.74 -0.64 -16.14
CA ASN A 10 13.48 -2.00 -16.58
C ASN A 10 12.68 -1.91 -17.87
N PRO A 11 13.19 -2.42 -19.00
CA PRO A 11 12.51 -2.31 -20.31
C PRO A 11 11.13 -2.98 -20.31
N ILE A 12 10.90 -3.96 -19.44
CA ILE A 12 9.59 -4.60 -19.26
C ILE A 12 8.58 -3.62 -18.64
N LEU A 13 9.03 -2.70 -17.77
CA LEU A 13 8.17 -1.72 -17.11
C LEU A 13 8.00 -0.44 -17.94
N SER A 14 8.85 -0.21 -18.92
CA SER A 14 8.78 0.98 -19.79
C SER A 14 7.87 0.81 -21.00
N SER A 15 7.50 -0.42 -21.36
CA SER A 15 6.55 -0.72 -22.44
C SER A 15 5.16 -1.00 -21.86
N ASN A 16 4.47 0.03 -21.39
CA ASN A 16 3.06 -0.07 -20.98
C ASN A 16 2.10 -0.32 -22.15
N GLU A 17 2.62 -0.52 -23.35
CA GLU A 17 1.86 -0.88 -24.54
C GLU A 17 1.45 -2.35 -24.45
N GLY A 18 0.23 -2.59 -23.99
CA GLY A 18 -0.39 -3.91 -24.05
C GLY A 18 -0.91 -4.51 -22.75
N TYR A 19 -0.64 -3.92 -21.59
CA TYR A 19 -1.23 -4.40 -20.35
C TYR A 19 -2.70 -4.01 -20.24
N LYS A 20 -3.56 -5.02 -20.39
CA LYS A 20 -4.99 -4.84 -20.12
C LYS A 20 -5.19 -4.79 -18.61
N GLN A 21 -5.72 -3.67 -18.12
CA GLN A 21 -6.13 -3.56 -16.72
C GLN A 21 -7.11 -4.69 -16.38
N ARG A 22 -6.86 -5.39 -15.29
CA ARG A 22 -7.71 -6.50 -14.83
C ARG A 22 -8.67 -6.01 -13.75
N ASN A 23 -9.76 -6.72 -13.54
CA ASN A 23 -10.64 -6.53 -12.40
C ASN A 23 -9.96 -7.09 -11.14
N ALA A 24 -8.90 -6.43 -10.71
CA ALA A 24 -8.09 -6.80 -9.57
C ALA A 24 -7.87 -5.60 -8.65
N ILE A 25 -7.78 -5.85 -7.36
CA ILE A 25 -7.50 -4.85 -6.31
C ILE A 25 -6.31 -5.34 -5.49
N LEU A 26 -5.30 -4.48 -5.36
CA LEU A 26 -4.13 -4.74 -4.53
C LEU A 26 -4.26 -4.01 -3.20
N LEU A 27 -4.26 -4.76 -2.11
CA LEU A 27 -4.37 -4.28 -0.74
C LEU A 27 -3.02 -4.38 -0.04
N PHE A 28 -2.54 -3.27 0.53
CA PHE A 28 -1.27 -3.23 1.26
C PHE A 28 -1.46 -2.78 2.72
N PRO A 29 -1.85 -3.71 3.62
CA PRO A 29 -1.81 -3.46 5.05
C PRO A 29 -0.37 -3.52 5.56
N THR A 30 0.02 -2.51 6.34
CA THR A 30 1.33 -2.53 7.01
C THR A 30 1.26 -3.26 8.34
N ASN A 31 2.43 -3.67 8.84
CA ASN A 31 2.55 -4.16 10.21
C ASN A 31 2.85 -2.98 11.13
N GLY A 32 1.86 -2.62 11.97
CA GLY A 32 2.07 -1.76 13.13
C GLY A 32 2.31 -2.59 14.40
N VAL A 33 1.95 -2.04 15.55
CA VAL A 33 2.00 -2.73 16.86
C VAL A 33 0.79 -3.67 17.04
N GLY A 34 0.21 -4.20 15.95
CA GLY A 34 -0.95 -5.09 16.04
C GLY A 34 -1.64 -5.33 14.71
N PHE A 35 -2.70 -6.15 14.75
CA PHE A 35 -3.43 -6.61 13.57
C PHE A 35 -4.38 -5.57 12.94
N GLY A 36 -4.51 -4.37 13.48
CA GLY A 36 -5.55 -3.42 13.12
C GLY A 36 -5.61 -3.06 11.63
N HIS A 37 -4.47 -2.84 10.98
CA HIS A 37 -4.41 -2.56 9.54
C HIS A 37 -4.82 -3.80 8.72
N PHE A 38 -4.33 -4.97 9.11
CA PHE A 38 -4.63 -6.23 8.43
C PHE A 38 -6.11 -6.60 8.54
N THR A 39 -6.70 -6.54 9.75
CA THR A 39 -8.10 -6.88 9.98
C THR A 39 -9.06 -5.94 9.26
N ARG A 40 -8.73 -4.64 9.19
CA ARG A 40 -9.52 -3.67 8.43
C ARG A 40 -9.47 -3.97 6.93
N MET A 41 -8.30 -4.24 6.38
CA MET A 41 -8.17 -4.62 4.97
C MET A 41 -8.84 -5.96 4.67
N MET A 42 -8.81 -6.91 5.60
CA MET A 42 -9.53 -8.18 5.48
C MET A 42 -11.06 -7.95 5.45
N ALA A 43 -11.58 -7.07 6.31
CA ALA A 43 -12.99 -6.72 6.30
C ALA A 43 -13.41 -6.04 4.98
N LEU A 44 -12.58 -5.13 4.48
CA LEU A 44 -12.77 -4.49 3.17
C LEU A 44 -12.76 -5.53 2.04
N ALA A 45 -11.79 -6.44 2.03
CA ALA A 45 -11.68 -7.51 1.03
C ALA A 45 -12.93 -8.40 1.01
N LYS A 46 -13.43 -8.80 2.19
CA LYS A 46 -14.67 -9.57 2.30
C LYS A 46 -15.89 -8.80 1.78
N ALA A 47 -15.99 -7.52 2.08
CA ALA A 47 -17.06 -6.67 1.57
C ALA A 47 -17.00 -6.56 0.04
N ILE A 48 -15.84 -6.31 -0.54
CA ILE A 48 -15.63 -6.27 -1.99
C ILE A 48 -16.01 -7.61 -2.64
N ARG A 49 -15.57 -8.74 -2.07
CA ARG A 49 -15.89 -10.08 -2.58
C ARG A 49 -17.40 -10.36 -2.56
N LYS A 50 -18.11 -9.84 -1.57
CA LYS A 50 -19.57 -9.97 -1.46
C LYS A 50 -20.29 -9.23 -2.60
N GLU A 51 -19.82 -8.03 -2.93
CA GLU A 51 -20.41 -7.19 -3.97
C GLU A 51 -19.95 -7.57 -5.38
N SER A 52 -18.72 -8.07 -5.53
CA SER A 52 -18.12 -8.43 -6.81
C SER A 52 -17.34 -9.74 -6.69
N LYS A 53 -18.00 -10.86 -7.02
CA LYS A 53 -17.42 -12.20 -6.92
C LYS A 53 -16.22 -12.42 -7.84
N ASP A 54 -16.19 -11.74 -8.98
CA ASP A 54 -15.17 -11.89 -10.03
C ASP A 54 -13.96 -10.99 -9.82
N THR A 55 -13.97 -10.16 -8.77
CA THR A 55 -12.82 -9.29 -8.47
C THR A 55 -11.69 -10.11 -7.85
N GLU A 56 -10.53 -10.09 -8.48
CA GLU A 56 -9.30 -10.66 -7.92
C GLU A 56 -8.82 -9.77 -6.77
N ILE A 57 -8.68 -10.34 -5.59
CA ILE A 57 -8.21 -9.63 -4.41
C ILE A 57 -6.82 -10.14 -4.04
N VAL A 58 -5.87 -9.23 -4.08
CA VAL A 58 -4.45 -9.50 -3.86
C VAL A 58 -3.98 -8.71 -2.64
N PHE A 59 -3.28 -9.38 -1.75
CA PHE A 59 -2.63 -8.75 -0.61
C PHE A 59 -1.12 -8.73 -0.79
N PHE A 60 -0.51 -7.59 -0.51
CA PHE A 60 0.92 -7.49 -0.22
C PHE A 60 1.07 -7.00 1.21
N THR A 61 1.70 -7.77 2.08
CA THR A 61 1.72 -7.46 3.51
C THR A 61 3.10 -7.70 4.13
N THR A 62 3.41 -6.91 5.16
CA THR A 62 4.60 -7.13 5.99
C THR A 62 4.31 -8.04 7.19
N MET A 63 3.11 -8.62 7.27
CA MET A 63 2.70 -9.55 8.32
C MET A 63 2.73 -11.00 7.82
N PRO A 64 3.21 -11.96 8.62
CA PRO A 64 3.25 -13.38 8.24
C PRO A 64 1.86 -14.04 8.38
N THR A 65 0.84 -13.48 7.72
CA THR A 65 -0.58 -13.85 7.85
C THR A 65 -1.15 -14.52 6.59
N LEU A 66 -0.28 -15.06 5.72
CA LEU A 66 -0.70 -15.64 4.45
C LEU A 66 -1.70 -16.79 4.60
N HIS A 67 -1.64 -17.57 5.67
CA HIS A 67 -2.59 -18.64 5.95
C HIS A 67 -4.03 -18.11 6.10
N LEU A 68 -4.21 -16.95 6.77
CA LEU A 68 -5.53 -16.32 6.92
C LEU A 68 -6.09 -15.82 5.58
N LEU A 69 -5.23 -15.39 4.67
CA LEU A 69 -5.63 -14.97 3.32
C LEU A 69 -6.04 -16.18 2.49
N SER A 70 -5.27 -17.26 2.58
CA SER A 70 -5.53 -18.51 1.87
C SER A 70 -6.86 -19.15 2.28
N GLU A 71 -7.20 -19.14 3.56
CA GLU A 71 -8.49 -19.63 4.10
C GLU A 71 -9.69 -18.89 3.50
N GLU A 72 -9.53 -17.61 3.18
CA GLU A 72 -10.57 -16.78 2.56
C GLU A 72 -10.50 -16.78 1.01
N GLY A 73 -9.57 -17.54 0.42
CA GLY A 73 -9.37 -17.59 -1.03
C GLY A 73 -8.79 -16.33 -1.63
N PHE A 74 -8.05 -15.53 -0.86
CA PHE A 74 -7.34 -14.36 -1.33
C PHE A 74 -5.88 -14.69 -1.68
N ILE A 75 -5.33 -13.99 -2.68
CA ILE A 75 -3.93 -14.11 -3.05
C ILE A 75 -3.09 -13.28 -2.09
N GLY A 76 -2.02 -13.85 -1.56
CA GLY A 76 -1.16 -13.19 -0.58
C GLY A 76 0.32 -13.22 -0.95
N TYR A 77 0.96 -12.06 -0.86
CA TYR A 77 2.41 -11.87 -0.94
C TYR A 77 2.91 -11.32 0.38
N HIS A 78 4.04 -11.82 0.85
CA HIS A 78 4.62 -11.41 2.10
C HIS A 78 6.07 -10.98 1.93
N MET A 79 6.38 -9.83 2.51
CA MET A 79 7.74 -9.36 2.70
C MET A 79 7.90 -8.95 4.17
N PRO A 80 8.83 -9.55 4.94
CA PRO A 80 9.01 -9.18 6.34
C PRO A 80 9.31 -7.69 6.49
N GLY A 81 8.75 -7.06 7.51
CA GLY A 81 9.02 -5.67 7.84
C GLY A 81 10.51 -5.44 8.12
N ARG A 82 11.02 -4.26 7.81
CA ARG A 82 12.43 -3.89 7.91
C ARG A 82 13.07 -4.29 9.25
N TYR A 83 12.34 -4.11 10.35
CA TYR A 83 12.84 -4.43 11.70
C TYR A 83 13.01 -5.92 12.00
N LYS A 84 12.62 -6.79 11.06
CA LYS A 84 12.87 -8.23 11.14
C LYS A 84 14.20 -8.65 10.54
N TYR A 85 14.90 -7.71 9.89
CA TYR A 85 16.23 -7.92 9.32
C TYR A 85 17.24 -7.09 10.11
N ASP A 86 17.97 -7.71 11.03
CA ASP A 86 18.85 -7.03 12.00
C ASP A 86 19.94 -6.14 11.38
N SER A 87 20.35 -6.44 10.16
CA SER A 87 21.42 -5.73 9.46
C SER A 87 21.02 -5.08 8.13
N MET A 88 19.75 -5.14 7.75
CA MET A 88 19.34 -4.61 6.46
C MET A 88 19.17 -3.08 6.49
N GLU A 89 19.92 -2.41 5.64
CA GLU A 89 19.80 -0.96 5.50
C GLU A 89 18.39 -0.58 4.97
N PRO A 90 17.84 0.55 5.45
CA PRO A 90 16.53 1.05 5.00
C PRO A 90 16.42 1.18 3.49
N LYS A 91 17.50 1.57 2.82
CA LYS A 91 17.55 1.73 1.37
C LYS A 91 17.38 0.40 0.65
N ILE A 92 18.10 -0.64 1.12
CA ILE A 92 18.00 -1.99 0.53
C ILE A 92 16.59 -2.54 0.70
N TRP A 93 16.02 -2.42 1.91
CA TRP A 93 14.65 -2.87 2.17
C TRP A 93 13.64 -2.17 1.25
N ASN A 94 13.77 -0.85 1.07
CA ASN A 94 12.87 -0.10 0.17
C ASN A 94 13.05 -0.52 -1.29
N THR A 95 14.27 -0.82 -1.74
CA THR A 95 14.50 -1.34 -3.10
C THR A 95 13.81 -2.69 -3.30
N LEU A 96 13.94 -3.62 -2.34
CA LEU A 96 13.25 -4.91 -2.41
C LEU A 96 11.71 -4.74 -2.40
N CYS A 97 11.20 -3.83 -1.58
CA CYS A 97 9.77 -3.52 -1.55
C CYS A 97 9.26 -2.99 -2.90
N GLU A 98 10.03 -2.10 -3.54
CA GLU A 98 9.74 -1.56 -4.87
C GLU A 98 9.73 -2.66 -5.93
N GLU A 99 10.76 -3.51 -5.96
CA GLU A 99 10.86 -4.61 -6.92
C GLU A 99 9.72 -5.62 -6.77
N MET A 100 9.42 -6.04 -5.54
CA MET A 100 8.30 -6.95 -5.27
C MET A 100 6.96 -6.35 -5.69
N LEU A 101 6.72 -5.08 -5.37
CA LEU A 101 5.48 -4.41 -5.79
C LEU A 101 5.39 -4.29 -7.30
N ASN A 102 6.48 -3.94 -7.99
CA ASN A 102 6.50 -3.88 -9.44
C ASN A 102 6.13 -5.23 -10.07
N LEU A 103 6.65 -6.35 -9.53
CA LEU A 103 6.30 -7.70 -10.00
C LEU A 103 4.81 -8.01 -9.78
N ILE A 104 4.28 -7.68 -8.61
CA ILE A 104 2.86 -7.91 -8.27
C ILE A 104 1.95 -7.06 -9.17
N LEU A 105 2.27 -5.78 -9.34
CA LEU A 105 1.54 -4.87 -10.23
C LEU A 105 1.55 -5.39 -11.67
N LEU A 106 2.70 -5.87 -12.14
CA LEU A 106 2.84 -6.45 -13.48
C LEU A 106 1.99 -7.71 -13.65
N GLN A 107 2.04 -8.63 -12.68
CA GLN A 107 1.33 -9.90 -12.74
C GLN A 107 -0.19 -9.73 -12.69
N HIS A 108 -0.68 -8.83 -11.84
CA HIS A 108 -2.11 -8.68 -11.56
C HIS A 108 -2.77 -7.52 -12.31
N SER A 109 -1.98 -6.53 -12.76
CA SER A 109 -2.47 -5.31 -13.45
C SER A 109 -3.72 -4.71 -12.78
N PRO A 110 -3.68 -4.43 -11.46
CA PRO A 110 -4.86 -4.05 -10.70
C PRO A 110 -5.41 -2.70 -11.13
N SER A 111 -6.70 -2.51 -10.95
CA SER A 111 -7.38 -1.23 -11.13
C SER A 111 -7.23 -0.30 -9.93
N HIS A 112 -7.08 -0.88 -8.74
CA HIS A 112 -6.96 -0.13 -7.49
C HIS A 112 -5.80 -0.65 -6.65
N PHE A 113 -5.08 0.29 -6.05
CA PHE A 113 -4.09 0.05 -5.01
C PHE A 113 -4.55 0.75 -3.73
N ILE A 114 -4.74 -0.01 -2.66
CA ILE A 114 -5.22 0.52 -1.39
C ILE A 114 -4.16 0.25 -0.32
N PHE A 115 -3.60 1.33 0.22
CA PHE A 115 -2.61 1.27 1.29
C PHE A 115 -3.27 1.56 2.64
N ASP A 116 -2.98 0.75 3.66
CA ASP A 116 -3.39 0.99 5.04
C ASP A 116 -2.18 0.97 5.96
N GLY A 117 -1.78 2.14 6.39
CA GLY A 117 -0.61 2.32 7.25
C GLY A 117 -0.44 3.74 7.72
N ALA A 118 0.35 3.91 8.79
CA ALA A 118 0.63 5.23 9.35
C ALA A 118 1.53 6.06 8.41
N TYR A 119 2.49 5.40 7.76
CA TYR A 119 3.51 6.04 6.92
C TYR A 119 3.75 5.21 5.65
N PRO A 120 3.63 5.82 4.47
CA PRO A 120 3.99 5.17 3.21
C PRO A 120 5.49 4.85 3.16
N TYR A 121 5.82 3.68 2.63
CA TYR A 121 7.20 3.29 2.39
C TYR A 121 7.73 3.90 1.09
N ARG A 122 8.99 4.33 1.08
CA ARG A 122 9.60 4.94 -0.12
C ARG A 122 9.57 3.99 -1.33
N GLY A 123 9.92 2.73 -1.13
CA GLY A 123 9.87 1.73 -2.20
C GLY A 123 8.46 1.53 -2.76
N MET A 124 7.45 1.54 -1.89
CA MET A 124 6.04 1.49 -2.31
C MET A 124 5.66 2.71 -3.15
N LEU A 125 6.01 3.93 -2.68
CA LEU A 125 5.72 5.16 -3.42
C LEU A 125 6.38 5.17 -4.79
N ASN A 126 7.63 4.71 -4.89
CA ASN A 126 8.34 4.59 -6.17
C ASN A 126 7.61 3.64 -7.13
N ALA A 127 7.20 2.46 -6.65
CA ALA A 127 6.51 1.47 -7.47
C ALA A 127 5.19 2.03 -8.03
N ILE A 128 4.33 2.60 -7.17
CA ILE A 128 3.01 3.09 -7.61
C ILE A 128 3.08 4.37 -8.46
N SER A 129 4.11 5.21 -8.28
CA SER A 129 4.29 6.42 -9.09
C SER A 129 4.80 6.15 -10.50
N ASN A 130 5.56 5.08 -10.65
CA ASN A 130 6.08 4.64 -11.95
C ASN A 130 5.10 3.73 -12.72
N TRP A 131 3.99 3.36 -12.09
CA TRP A 131 2.99 2.49 -12.69
C TRP A 131 2.02 3.28 -13.59
N ASP A 132 1.19 2.55 -14.32
CA ASP A 132 0.18 3.08 -15.24
C ASP A 132 -0.73 4.13 -14.56
N SER A 133 -1.03 5.21 -15.26
CA SER A 133 -1.91 6.29 -14.81
C SER A 133 -3.36 5.84 -14.52
N ARG A 134 -3.76 4.66 -14.99
CA ARG A 134 -5.07 4.06 -14.74
C ARG A 134 -5.20 3.40 -13.37
N LEU A 135 -4.10 3.23 -12.63
CA LEU A 135 -4.13 2.70 -11.27
C LEU A 135 -4.66 3.75 -10.31
N THR A 136 -5.83 3.52 -9.74
CA THR A 136 -6.37 4.37 -8.67
C THR A 136 -5.67 4.04 -7.34
N LYS A 137 -5.01 5.03 -6.75
CA LYS A 137 -4.19 4.90 -5.53
C LYS A 137 -4.90 5.52 -4.34
N ILE A 138 -5.23 4.71 -3.35
CA ILE A 138 -6.01 5.12 -2.17
C ILE A 138 -5.19 4.86 -0.90
N TRP A 139 -5.14 5.84 -0.01
CA TRP A 139 -4.54 5.68 1.31
C TRP A 139 -5.62 5.70 2.40
N LEU A 140 -5.75 4.59 3.14
CA LEU A 140 -6.54 4.56 4.38
C LEU A 140 -5.67 5.08 5.52
N LYS A 141 -5.81 6.36 5.84
CA LYS A 141 -5.01 7.03 6.86
C LYS A 141 -5.77 7.05 8.18
N ARG A 142 -5.19 6.48 9.23
CA ARG A 142 -5.76 6.56 10.57
C ARG A 142 -5.79 7.99 11.07
N GLY A 143 -6.92 8.43 11.67
CA GLY A 143 -7.12 9.80 12.16
C GLY A 143 -6.28 10.15 13.40
N SER A 144 -5.99 9.16 14.27
CA SER A 144 -5.26 9.42 15.52
C SER A 144 -3.74 9.31 15.33
N ILE A 145 -3.05 10.45 15.35
CA ILE A 145 -1.59 10.50 15.49
C ILE A 145 -1.30 10.59 16.99
N LYS A 146 -0.45 9.70 17.52
CA LYS A 146 0.03 9.81 18.89
C LYS A 146 0.75 11.15 19.06
N GLN A 147 0.46 11.87 20.15
CA GLN A 147 1.21 13.09 20.50
C GLN A 147 2.71 12.79 20.54
N GLY A 148 3.53 13.67 19.93
CA GLY A 148 4.98 13.55 19.90
C GLY A 148 5.58 12.83 18.67
N VAL A 149 4.76 12.33 17.75
CA VAL A 149 5.26 11.77 16.49
C VAL A 149 5.59 12.90 15.51
N LYS A 150 6.79 12.87 14.93
CA LYS A 150 7.18 13.84 13.88
C LYS A 150 6.14 13.82 12.76
N LYS A 151 5.73 15.03 12.32
CA LYS A 151 4.82 15.18 11.19
C LYS A 151 5.35 14.41 9.97
N LEU A 152 4.44 13.77 9.24
CA LEU A 152 4.75 13.14 7.95
C LEU A 152 5.42 14.14 7.00
N PRO A 153 6.36 13.68 6.17
CA PRO A 153 6.74 14.45 5.00
C PRO A 153 5.47 14.75 4.19
N VAL A 154 5.18 16.02 4.01
CA VAL A 154 3.97 16.52 3.32
C VAL A 154 3.90 16.04 1.86
N ASP A 155 5.04 15.69 1.27
CA ASP A 155 5.17 15.19 -0.09
C ASP A 155 4.50 13.82 -0.35
N SER A 156 4.25 13.03 0.71
CA SER A 156 3.66 11.69 0.54
C SER A 156 2.20 11.71 0.08
N TYR A 157 1.47 12.80 0.30
CA TYR A 157 0.06 12.91 -0.10
C TYR A 157 -0.14 12.97 -1.61
N GLY A 158 0.77 13.63 -2.33
CA GLY A 158 0.71 13.79 -3.78
C GLY A 158 0.84 12.49 -4.60
N PHE A 159 1.13 11.37 -3.94
CA PHE A 159 1.22 10.06 -4.59
C PHE A 159 -0.12 9.30 -4.64
N PHE A 160 -1.15 9.80 -3.98
CA PHE A 160 -2.45 9.15 -3.87
C PHE A 160 -3.55 9.99 -4.51
N ASP A 161 -4.48 9.31 -5.18
CA ASP A 161 -5.64 9.93 -5.81
C ASP A 161 -6.74 10.23 -4.77
N ALA A 162 -6.79 9.45 -3.67
CA ALA A 162 -7.71 9.66 -2.56
C ALA A 162 -7.08 9.28 -1.21
N ILE A 163 -7.45 10.01 -0.16
CA ILE A 163 -7.09 9.71 1.21
C ILE A 163 -8.36 9.58 2.01
N LEU A 164 -8.62 8.37 2.50
CA LEU A 164 -9.80 8.06 3.28
C LEU A 164 -9.42 7.95 4.76
N ARG A 165 -10.19 8.57 5.63
CA ARG A 165 -10.06 8.45 7.10
C ARG A 165 -11.18 7.54 7.59
N PRO A 166 -10.93 6.25 7.84
CA PRO A 166 -11.94 5.39 8.46
C PRO A 166 -12.29 5.97 9.83
N GLY A 167 -13.58 6.11 10.12
CA GLY A 167 -14.06 6.60 11.40
C GLY A 167 -13.57 5.73 12.55
N ASP A 168 -13.15 6.36 13.64
CA ASP A 168 -12.91 5.66 14.90
C ASP A 168 -14.24 5.52 15.65
N SER A 169 -14.50 4.34 16.22
CA SER A 169 -15.70 4.10 17.06
C SER A 169 -15.74 4.93 18.34
N VAL A 170 -14.62 5.56 18.69
CA VAL A 170 -14.51 6.49 19.81
C VAL A 170 -14.50 7.92 19.25
N LYS A 171 -15.54 8.70 19.55
CA LYS A 171 -15.57 10.14 19.27
C LYS A 171 -14.51 10.82 20.14
N THR A 172 -13.33 11.03 19.61
CA THR A 172 -12.34 11.92 20.19
C THR A 172 -12.55 13.29 19.57
N ASN A 173 -12.68 14.33 20.41
CA ASN A 173 -12.74 15.72 19.99
C ASN A 173 -11.38 16.11 19.39
N PHE A 174 -11.18 15.83 18.11
CA PHE A 174 -10.04 16.34 17.36
C PHE A 174 -10.46 17.65 16.69
N SER A 175 -9.70 18.71 16.96
CA SER A 175 -9.74 19.91 16.15
C SER A 175 -9.47 19.51 14.69
N ASP A 176 -10.44 19.80 13.84
CA ASP A 176 -10.35 19.64 12.38
C ASP A 176 -9.26 20.58 11.84
N GLU A 177 -7.99 20.13 11.86
CA GLU A 177 -7.02 20.68 10.92
C GLU A 177 -7.42 20.12 9.55
N VAL A 178 -8.06 20.98 8.79
CA VAL A 178 -8.42 20.75 7.39
C VAL A 178 -7.12 20.61 6.59
N ASP A 179 -6.63 19.39 6.47
CA ASP A 179 -5.69 19.05 5.42
C ASP A 179 -6.47 19.13 4.09
N ASN A 180 -5.98 19.92 3.12
CA ASN A 180 -6.55 20.11 1.77
C ASN A 180 -6.46 18.80 0.94
N GLY A 181 -7.02 17.73 1.42
CA GLY A 181 -7.17 16.45 0.73
C GLY A 181 -8.66 16.12 0.63
N VAL A 182 -9.11 15.74 -0.56
CA VAL A 182 -10.47 15.32 -0.83
C VAL A 182 -10.91 14.30 0.23
N ILE A 183 -11.80 14.73 1.13
CA ILE A 183 -12.51 13.86 2.07
C ILE A 183 -13.80 13.46 1.35
N LEU A 184 -13.92 12.19 1.04
CA LEU A 184 -15.21 11.56 0.72
C LEU A 184 -15.72 10.87 1.97
#